data_a4f2643e16645fdd1b2824cbc085ec8b
#
_entry.id   a4f2643e16645fdd1b2824cbc085ec8b
#
_cell.length_a   1.000
_cell.length_b   1.000
_cell.length_c   1.000
_cell.angle_alpha   90.00
_cell.angle_beta   90.00
_cell.angle_gamma   90.00
#
_symmetry.space_group_name_H-M   'P 1'
#
loop_
_entity.id
_entity.type
_entity.pdbx_description
1 polymer ?
#
loop_
_entity_poly.entity_id
_entity_poly.type
_entity_poly.pdbx_seq_one_letter_code
_entity_poly.pdbx_strand_id
1 'polypeptide(L)'
;MNNVDVQFGFVGRNGAGKSTLAKVLAGETMPAGGAVNRTGKIGYLPQDPRTGEDQGSVIDRILSVRELDLISKRMRAVEEEMSTAQGVELEKAMERYTRVEHEFSTAGGYAAAAEAEAIASSLGVPNNLFDQQLSALSGGQRRRIELARILFSGAQTLILDEPTNHLDADSIMWLREFLSKYSGGLVIISHDVNLIETVVNKVFYLDANRNCIDVYNLGWKAYLLQREQDEHRRKKER
;
A
#
# COMPACT_ATOMS: atom_id res chain seq x y z
N MET A 1 -26.70 -3.18 -9.13
CA MET A 1 -25.76 -4.32 -9.12
C MET A 1 -24.83 -4.05 -7.98
N ASN A 2 -24.95 -4.83 -6.90
CA ASN A 2 -24.04 -4.70 -5.75
C ASN A 2 -22.66 -5.15 -6.23
N ASN A 3 -21.72 -4.21 -6.33
CA ASN A 3 -20.30 -4.51 -6.42
C ASN A 3 -19.95 -5.25 -5.11
N VAL A 4 -19.90 -6.56 -5.16
CA VAL A 4 -19.34 -7.34 -4.06
C VAL A 4 -17.84 -7.09 -4.17
N ASP A 5 -17.32 -6.28 -3.26
CA ASP A 5 -15.89 -6.01 -3.15
C ASP A 5 -15.16 -7.35 -3.07
N VAL A 6 -14.34 -7.63 -4.06
CA VAL A 6 -13.68 -8.93 -4.16
C VAL A 6 -12.35 -8.85 -3.44
N GLN A 7 -12.24 -9.60 -2.35
CA GLN A 7 -11.07 -9.62 -1.49
C GLN A 7 -10.41 -11.00 -1.56
N PHE A 8 -9.33 -11.09 -2.33
CA PHE A 8 -8.63 -12.34 -2.60
C PHE A 8 -7.45 -12.56 -1.66
N GLY A 9 -7.33 -13.78 -1.13
CA GLY A 9 -6.09 -14.27 -0.53
C GLY A 9 -5.33 -15.17 -1.50
N PHE A 10 -4.06 -14.85 -1.78
CA PHE A 10 -3.17 -15.77 -2.49
C PHE A 10 -2.46 -16.66 -1.50
N VAL A 11 -2.64 -17.96 -1.65
CA VAL A 11 -2.12 -18.99 -0.77
C VAL A 11 -1.34 -20.04 -1.58
N GLY A 12 -0.33 -20.62 -0.97
CA GLY A 12 0.51 -21.65 -1.59
C GLY A 12 1.86 -21.76 -0.89
N ARG A 13 2.62 -22.79 -1.21
CA ARG A 13 3.97 -22.97 -0.67
C ARG A 13 4.88 -21.81 -1.04
N ASN A 14 5.97 -21.64 -0.29
CA ASN A 14 7.03 -20.71 -0.69
C ASN A 14 7.58 -21.14 -2.06
N GLY A 15 7.79 -20.14 -2.93
CA GLY A 15 8.20 -20.41 -4.32
C GLY A 15 7.07 -20.80 -5.28
N ALA A 16 5.80 -20.86 -4.84
CA ALA A 16 4.67 -21.19 -5.73
C ALA A 16 4.30 -20.08 -6.74
N GLY A 17 4.99 -18.94 -6.71
CA GLY A 17 4.76 -17.85 -7.66
C GLY A 17 3.77 -16.78 -7.18
N LYS A 18 3.38 -16.75 -5.90
CA LYS A 18 2.43 -15.76 -5.34
C LYS A 18 2.86 -14.31 -5.63
N SER A 19 4.08 -13.96 -5.23
CA SER A 19 4.64 -12.61 -5.46
C SER A 19 4.85 -12.30 -6.95
N THR A 20 5.18 -13.31 -7.77
CA THR A 20 5.30 -13.15 -9.22
C THR A 20 3.95 -12.82 -9.84
N LEU A 21 2.90 -13.54 -9.45
CA LEU A 21 1.53 -13.26 -9.90
C LEU A 21 1.08 -11.87 -9.43
N ALA A 22 1.36 -11.49 -8.19
CA ALA A 22 1.06 -10.15 -7.67
C ALA A 22 1.74 -9.04 -8.51
N LYS A 23 3.04 -9.21 -8.88
CA LYS A 23 3.76 -8.28 -9.76
C LYS A 23 3.12 -8.17 -11.15
N VAL A 24 2.71 -9.30 -11.72
CA VAL A 24 2.02 -9.32 -13.02
C VAL A 24 0.69 -8.59 -12.92
N LEU A 25 -0.11 -8.84 -11.88
CA LEU A 25 -1.39 -8.16 -11.66
C LEU A 25 -1.21 -6.66 -11.42
N ALA A 26 -0.17 -6.27 -10.70
CA ALA A 26 0.17 -4.86 -10.45
C ALA A 26 0.68 -4.13 -11.71
N GLY A 27 1.15 -4.86 -12.71
CA GLY A 27 1.72 -4.29 -13.93
C GLY A 27 3.22 -4.03 -13.89
N GLU A 28 3.90 -4.52 -12.86
CA GLU A 28 5.35 -4.38 -12.73
C GLU A 28 6.14 -5.32 -13.64
N THR A 29 5.52 -6.43 -14.04
CA THR A 29 6.10 -7.40 -14.96
C THR A 29 5.07 -7.84 -15.99
N MET A 30 5.54 -8.18 -17.19
CA MET A 30 4.68 -8.74 -18.23
C MET A 30 4.38 -10.21 -17.92
N PRO A 31 3.15 -10.70 -18.21
CA PRO A 31 2.85 -12.12 -18.15
C PRO A 31 3.63 -12.89 -19.22
N ALA A 32 4.05 -14.11 -18.93
CA ALA A 32 4.70 -14.99 -19.92
C ALA A 32 3.73 -15.42 -21.04
N GLY A 33 2.42 -15.33 -20.82
CA GLY A 33 1.36 -15.59 -21.77
C GLY A 33 0.02 -15.07 -21.28
N GLY A 34 -0.93 -14.90 -22.17
CA GLY A 34 -2.23 -14.30 -21.86
C GLY A 34 -2.19 -12.78 -21.77
N ALA A 35 -3.24 -12.20 -21.20
CA ALA A 35 -3.38 -10.76 -21.04
C ALA A 35 -3.97 -10.43 -19.65
N VAL A 36 -3.54 -9.31 -19.08
CA VAL A 36 -4.11 -8.76 -17.84
C VAL A 36 -4.73 -7.41 -18.17
N ASN A 37 -6.05 -7.32 -18.03
CA ASN A 37 -6.77 -6.06 -18.16
C ASN A 37 -6.87 -5.40 -16.77
N ARG A 38 -6.43 -4.15 -16.68
CA ARG A 38 -6.47 -3.36 -15.46
C ARG A 38 -7.36 -2.16 -15.67
N THR A 39 -8.26 -1.93 -14.73
CA THR A 39 -9.11 -0.73 -14.69
C THR A 39 -8.89 -0.01 -13.38
N GLY A 40 -8.71 1.31 -13.46
CA GLY A 40 -8.50 2.14 -12.29
C GLY A 40 -7.09 2.09 -11.70
N LYS A 41 -6.93 2.78 -10.58
CA LYS A 41 -5.63 2.91 -9.88
C LYS A 41 -5.37 1.68 -9.02
N ILE A 42 -4.18 1.12 -9.17
CA ILE A 42 -3.70 -0.02 -8.37
C ILE A 42 -2.63 0.47 -7.40
N GLY A 43 -2.80 0.16 -6.11
CA GLY A 43 -1.78 0.32 -5.09
C GLY A 43 -1.08 -1.01 -4.86
N TYR A 44 0.21 -1.09 -5.11
CA TYR A 44 0.99 -2.30 -4.94
C TYR A 44 2.09 -2.15 -3.89
N LEU A 45 2.08 -3.01 -2.90
CA LEU A 45 3.16 -3.18 -1.92
C LEU A 45 3.87 -4.50 -2.21
N PRO A 46 5.08 -4.51 -2.78
CA PRO A 46 5.88 -5.72 -2.95
C PRO A 46 6.44 -6.21 -1.63
N GLN A 47 6.84 -7.49 -1.58
CA GLN A 47 7.47 -8.10 -0.40
C GLN A 47 8.75 -7.34 0.02
N ASP A 48 9.54 -6.89 -0.95
CA ASP A 48 10.72 -6.07 -0.74
C ASP A 48 10.62 -4.81 -1.62
N PRO A 49 10.09 -3.71 -1.08
CA PRO A 49 9.99 -2.48 -1.85
C PRO A 49 11.40 -1.96 -2.12
N ARG A 50 11.79 -1.92 -3.38
CA ARG A 50 13.00 -1.22 -3.81
C ARG A 50 12.80 0.26 -3.51
N THR A 51 13.48 0.74 -2.49
CA THR A 51 13.59 2.18 -2.24
C THR A 51 14.52 2.73 -3.32
N GLY A 52 13.94 3.42 -4.32
CA GLY A 52 14.73 4.23 -5.22
C GLY A 52 15.54 5.27 -4.46
N GLU A 53 16.39 6.03 -5.15
CA GLU A 53 17.09 7.19 -4.60
C GLU A 53 16.08 8.28 -4.22
N ASP A 54 15.36 8.06 -3.14
CA ASP A 54 14.33 8.98 -2.68
C ASP A 54 14.98 10.14 -1.93
N GLN A 55 15.28 11.20 -2.68
CA GLN A 55 15.58 12.51 -2.14
C GLN A 55 14.26 13.18 -1.73
N GLY A 56 13.94 13.17 -0.48
CA GLY A 56 12.74 13.82 0.04
C GLY A 56 12.44 13.41 1.47
N SER A 57 11.54 14.15 2.10
CA SER A 57 11.06 13.82 3.45
C SER A 57 10.06 12.65 3.42
N VAL A 58 9.84 12.05 4.59
CA VAL A 58 8.84 10.99 4.77
C VAL A 58 7.46 11.44 4.32
N ILE A 59 7.04 12.64 4.71
CA ILE A 59 5.72 13.16 4.34
C ILE A 59 5.60 13.39 2.83
N ASP A 60 6.66 13.90 2.18
CA ASP A 60 6.68 14.06 0.73
C ASP A 60 6.50 12.73 0.00
N ARG A 61 7.14 11.69 0.51
CA ARG A 61 7.03 10.34 -0.05
C ARG A 61 5.60 9.84 -0.01
N ILE A 62 4.89 10.06 1.09
CA ILE A 62 3.48 9.63 1.21
C ILE A 62 2.60 10.49 0.29
N LEU A 63 2.77 11.80 0.30
CA LEU A 63 1.99 12.74 -0.52
C LEU A 63 2.21 12.56 -2.03
N SER A 64 3.37 12.03 -2.44
CA SER A 64 3.71 11.84 -3.87
C SER A 64 2.72 10.98 -4.63
N VAL A 65 2.07 10.03 -3.97
CA VAL A 65 1.10 9.14 -4.62
C VAL A 65 -0.19 9.84 -5.06
N ARG A 66 -0.46 11.03 -4.50
CA ARG A 66 -1.54 11.95 -4.92
C ARG A 66 -1.00 13.23 -5.58
N GLU A 67 0.28 13.25 -5.97
CA GLU A 67 0.96 14.36 -6.66
C GLU A 67 0.98 15.69 -5.86
N LEU A 68 0.86 15.62 -4.53
CA LEU A 68 0.86 16.79 -3.65
C LEU A 68 2.26 17.18 -3.16
N ASP A 69 3.24 16.30 -3.32
CA ASP A 69 4.62 16.51 -2.86
C ASP A 69 5.32 17.67 -3.59
N LEU A 70 5.03 17.85 -4.88
CA LEU A 70 5.62 18.96 -5.65
C LEU A 70 5.15 20.31 -5.18
N ILE A 71 3.87 20.46 -4.82
CA ILE A 71 3.32 21.68 -4.27
C ILE A 71 3.89 21.91 -2.86
N SER A 72 3.92 20.86 -2.03
CA SER A 72 4.50 20.91 -0.69
C SER A 72 5.98 21.31 -0.71
N LYS A 73 6.78 20.76 -1.61
CA LYS A 73 8.19 21.14 -1.79
C LYS A 73 8.37 22.59 -2.19
N ARG A 74 7.55 23.08 -3.13
CA ARG A 74 7.58 24.50 -3.54
C ARG A 74 7.22 25.42 -2.37
N MET A 75 6.24 25.06 -1.56
CA MET A 75 5.82 25.84 -0.41
C MET A 75 6.98 25.98 0.60
N ARG A 76 7.63 24.86 0.96
CA ARG A 76 8.79 24.86 1.88
C ARG A 76 9.99 25.64 1.33
N ALA A 77 10.26 25.52 0.02
CA ALA A 77 11.36 26.29 -0.58
C ALA A 77 11.12 27.80 -0.49
N VAL A 78 9.88 28.26 -0.65
CA VAL A 78 9.54 29.67 -0.48
C VAL A 78 9.57 30.09 0.99
N GLU A 79 9.15 29.23 1.93
CA GLU A 79 9.29 29.49 3.37
C GLU A 79 10.76 29.66 3.78
N GLU A 80 11.65 28.81 3.28
CA GLU A 80 13.09 28.94 3.53
C GLU A 80 13.65 30.24 2.96
N GLU A 81 13.25 30.63 1.74
CA GLU A 81 13.63 31.91 1.14
C GLU A 81 13.12 33.10 1.98
N MET A 82 11.88 33.07 2.46
CA MET A 82 11.32 34.12 3.34
C MET A 82 12.09 34.26 4.64
N SER A 83 12.69 33.20 5.17
CA SER A 83 13.46 33.23 6.41
C SER A 83 14.77 34.05 6.31
N THR A 84 15.27 34.22 5.10
CA THR A 84 16.54 34.92 4.83
C THR A 84 16.39 36.23 4.06
N ALA A 85 15.27 36.42 3.33
CA ALA A 85 14.99 37.57 2.51
C ALA A 85 14.62 38.81 3.32
N GLN A 86 14.93 40.02 2.80
CA GLN A 86 14.59 41.30 3.39
C GLN A 86 14.06 42.29 2.34
N GLY A 87 13.28 43.29 2.79
CA GLY A 87 12.78 44.34 1.93
C GLY A 87 11.94 43.84 0.76
N VAL A 88 12.19 44.33 -0.44
CA VAL A 88 11.43 43.98 -1.67
C VAL A 88 11.51 42.50 -2.01
N GLU A 89 12.61 41.83 -1.65
CA GLU A 89 12.77 40.38 -1.88
C GLU A 89 11.84 39.57 -0.99
N LEU A 90 11.68 39.99 0.27
CA LEU A 90 10.72 39.36 1.19
C LEU A 90 9.27 39.57 0.71
N GLU A 91 8.91 40.77 0.25
CA GLU A 91 7.58 41.01 -0.29
C GLU A 91 7.25 40.07 -1.47
N LYS A 92 8.18 39.92 -2.42
CA LYS A 92 8.03 39.00 -3.55
C LYS A 92 7.95 37.53 -3.11
N ALA A 93 8.71 37.14 -2.09
CA ALA A 93 8.62 35.77 -1.56
C ALA A 93 7.26 35.51 -0.88
N MET A 94 6.73 36.49 -0.12
CA MET A 94 5.40 36.41 0.49
C MET A 94 4.28 36.28 -0.55
N GLU A 95 4.36 37.03 -1.66
CA GLU A 95 3.39 36.89 -2.77
C GLU A 95 3.46 35.49 -3.42
N ARG A 96 4.68 34.94 -3.58
CA ARG A 96 4.85 33.57 -4.09
C ARG A 96 4.30 32.55 -3.12
N TYR A 97 4.57 32.71 -1.83
CA TYR A 97 4.03 31.83 -0.79
C TYR A 97 2.52 31.81 -0.82
N THR A 98 1.87 32.96 -0.85
CA THR A 98 0.41 33.06 -0.88
C THR A 98 -0.19 32.31 -2.08
N ARG A 99 0.44 32.38 -3.25
CA ARG A 99 -0.03 31.66 -4.45
C ARG A 99 0.15 30.14 -4.31
N VAL A 100 1.29 29.68 -3.84
CA VAL A 100 1.57 28.23 -3.68
C VAL A 100 0.71 27.65 -2.55
N GLU A 101 0.53 28.40 -1.46
CA GLU A 101 -0.34 28.02 -0.34
C GLU A 101 -1.80 27.87 -0.80
N HIS A 102 -2.28 28.83 -1.60
CA HIS A 102 -3.61 28.75 -2.17
C HIS A 102 -3.78 27.52 -3.10
N GLU A 103 -2.78 27.23 -3.92
CA GLU A 103 -2.76 26.02 -4.76
C GLU A 103 -2.81 24.76 -3.90
N PHE A 104 -2.01 24.66 -2.84
CA PHE A 104 -1.99 23.54 -1.92
C PHE A 104 -3.32 23.36 -1.19
N SER A 105 -3.87 24.44 -0.67
CA SER A 105 -5.17 24.46 0.02
C SER A 105 -6.31 24.03 -0.91
N THR A 106 -6.35 24.56 -2.14
CA THR A 106 -7.38 24.22 -3.14
C THR A 106 -7.28 22.75 -3.59
N ALA A 107 -6.07 22.20 -3.64
CA ALA A 107 -5.85 20.78 -3.91
C ALA A 107 -6.20 19.88 -2.71
N GLY A 108 -6.67 20.43 -1.59
CA GLY A 108 -6.95 19.68 -0.35
C GLY A 108 -5.71 19.23 0.40
N GLY A 109 -4.56 19.88 0.18
CA GLY A 109 -3.25 19.46 0.68
C GLY A 109 -3.18 19.34 2.19
N TYR A 110 -3.78 20.25 2.95
CA TYR A 110 -3.78 20.19 4.41
C TYR A 110 -4.55 18.99 4.95
N ALA A 111 -5.72 18.69 4.39
CA ALA A 111 -6.50 17.52 4.77
C ALA A 111 -5.77 16.22 4.37
N ALA A 112 -5.15 16.20 3.20
CA ALA A 112 -4.36 15.08 2.71
C ALA A 112 -3.11 14.85 3.56
N ALA A 113 -2.40 15.89 3.99
CA ALA A 113 -1.25 15.78 4.88
C ALA A 113 -1.66 15.20 6.25
N ALA A 114 -2.75 15.70 6.84
CA ALA A 114 -3.27 15.17 8.10
C ALA A 114 -3.70 13.69 7.98
N GLU A 115 -4.34 13.31 6.89
CA GLU A 115 -4.69 11.91 6.59
C GLU A 115 -3.44 11.04 6.45
N ALA A 116 -2.43 11.49 5.71
CA ALA A 116 -1.17 10.79 5.52
C ALA A 116 -0.42 10.56 6.84
N GLU A 117 -0.33 11.59 7.68
CA GLU A 117 0.27 11.52 9.01
C GLU A 117 -0.50 10.55 9.93
N ALA A 118 -1.83 10.60 9.93
CA ALA A 118 -2.67 9.70 10.72
C ALA A 118 -2.46 8.23 10.33
N ILE A 119 -2.44 7.92 9.03
CA ILE A 119 -2.17 6.56 8.53
C ILE A 119 -0.76 6.11 8.94
N ALA A 120 0.25 6.93 8.71
CA ALA A 120 1.64 6.60 9.03
C ALA A 120 1.85 6.39 10.55
N SER A 121 1.28 7.27 11.39
CA SER A 121 1.32 7.13 12.84
C SER A 121 0.66 5.84 13.32
N SER A 122 -0.49 5.46 12.73
CA SER A 122 -1.18 4.22 13.03
C SER A 122 -0.39 2.96 12.64
N LEU A 123 0.53 3.09 11.69
CA LEU A 123 1.50 2.05 11.32
C LEU A 123 2.80 2.13 12.13
N GLY A 124 2.82 2.90 13.21
CA GLY A 124 3.95 3.01 14.12
C GLY A 124 5.11 3.85 13.57
N VAL A 125 4.86 4.79 12.65
CA VAL A 125 5.84 5.80 12.24
C VAL A 125 5.76 6.98 13.21
N PRO A 126 6.82 7.27 14.00
CA PRO A 126 6.81 8.38 14.93
C PRO A 126 6.74 9.74 14.23
N ASN A 127 6.02 10.70 14.83
CA ASN A 127 5.81 12.03 14.23
C ASN A 127 7.12 12.81 13.93
N ASN A 128 8.14 12.60 14.75
CA ASN A 128 9.44 13.24 14.54
C ASN A 128 10.20 12.74 13.31
N LEU A 129 9.69 11.73 12.62
CA LEU A 129 10.27 11.23 11.37
C LEU A 129 9.70 11.89 10.12
N PHE A 130 8.55 12.56 10.18
CA PHE A 130 7.87 13.05 8.98
C PHE A 130 8.69 14.03 8.14
N ASP A 131 9.50 14.87 8.78
CA ASP A 131 10.39 15.81 8.10
C ASP A 131 11.79 15.24 7.80
N GLN A 132 12.08 14.02 8.26
CA GLN A 132 13.37 13.40 8.01
C GLN A 132 13.50 12.86 6.59
N GLN A 133 14.74 12.81 6.10
CA GLN A 133 15.08 12.22 4.81
C GLN A 133 14.89 10.70 4.86
N LEU A 134 14.31 10.13 3.81
CA LEU A 134 14.11 8.67 3.70
C LEU A 134 15.41 7.88 3.79
N SER A 135 16.51 8.43 3.30
CA SER A 135 17.84 7.82 3.37
C SER A 135 18.34 7.56 4.78
N ALA A 136 17.88 8.34 5.78
CA ALA A 136 18.26 8.21 7.18
C ALA A 136 17.51 7.09 7.93
N LEU A 137 16.50 6.50 7.31
CA LEU A 137 15.60 5.56 7.97
C LEU A 137 16.07 4.10 7.84
N SER A 138 15.69 3.28 8.83
CA SER A 138 15.87 1.83 8.77
C SER A 138 14.98 1.19 7.68
N GLY A 139 15.34 -0.02 7.23
CA GLY A 139 14.54 -0.76 6.26
C GLY A 139 13.09 -0.99 6.72
N GLY A 140 12.89 -1.30 8.01
CA GLY A 140 11.56 -1.48 8.58
C GLY A 140 10.74 -0.19 8.60
N GLN A 141 11.35 0.95 8.94
CA GLN A 141 10.69 2.25 8.88
C GLN A 141 10.28 2.61 7.45
N ARG A 142 11.19 2.44 6.49
CA ARG A 142 10.89 2.67 5.06
C ARG A 142 9.72 1.81 4.58
N ARG A 143 9.67 0.53 4.99
CA ARG A 143 8.57 -0.36 4.64
C ARG A 143 7.23 0.11 5.20
N ARG A 144 7.18 0.58 6.44
CA ARG A 144 5.96 1.16 7.04
C ARG A 144 5.49 2.40 6.28
N ILE A 145 6.42 3.24 5.84
CA ILE A 145 6.12 4.44 5.04
C ILE A 145 5.60 4.06 3.66
N GLU A 146 6.17 3.06 3.00
CA GLU A 146 5.65 2.58 1.72
C GLU A 146 4.24 1.99 1.87
N LEU A 147 3.98 1.23 2.94
CA LEU A 147 2.63 0.77 3.24
C LEU A 147 1.68 1.95 3.47
N ALA A 148 2.07 2.94 4.28
CA ALA A 148 1.29 4.16 4.49
C ALA A 148 0.96 4.86 3.16
N ARG A 149 1.94 5.03 2.29
CA ARG A 149 1.79 5.63 0.95
C ARG A 149 0.77 4.88 0.10
N ILE A 150 0.84 3.54 0.10
CA ILE A 150 -0.08 2.70 -0.67
C ILE A 150 -1.52 2.80 -0.11
N LEU A 151 -1.70 2.75 1.21
CA LEU A 151 -3.02 2.88 1.83
C LEU A 151 -3.61 4.29 1.63
N PHE A 152 -2.76 5.32 1.68
CA PHE A 152 -3.14 6.71 1.41
C PHE A 152 -3.50 6.96 -0.07
N SER A 153 -3.09 6.09 -0.99
CA SER A 153 -3.19 6.34 -2.45
C SER A 153 -4.60 6.57 -2.99
N GLY A 154 -5.64 6.12 -2.28
CA GLY A 154 -7.01 6.09 -2.79
C GLY A 154 -7.18 5.15 -3.99
N ALA A 155 -6.37 4.11 -4.10
CA ALA A 155 -6.44 3.13 -5.17
C ALA A 155 -7.77 2.38 -5.15
N GLN A 156 -8.28 1.97 -6.31
CA GLN A 156 -9.47 1.13 -6.41
C GLN A 156 -9.16 -0.35 -6.13
N THR A 157 -7.91 -0.74 -6.27
CA THR A 157 -7.46 -2.09 -5.94
C THR A 157 -6.12 -2.01 -5.21
N LEU A 158 -6.03 -2.70 -4.08
CA LEU A 158 -4.80 -2.89 -3.33
C LEU A 158 -4.26 -4.30 -3.57
N ILE A 159 -2.96 -4.40 -3.83
CA ILE A 159 -2.23 -5.67 -3.90
C ILE A 159 -1.12 -5.59 -2.85
N LEU A 160 -1.23 -6.38 -1.78
CA LEU A 160 -0.34 -6.30 -0.64
C LEU A 160 0.39 -7.64 -0.42
N ASP A 161 1.71 -7.61 -0.54
CA ASP A 161 2.57 -8.78 -0.32
C ASP A 161 3.25 -8.67 1.05
N GLU A 162 2.82 -9.53 1.99
CA GLU A 162 3.27 -9.57 3.40
C GLU A 162 3.21 -8.19 4.09
N PRO A 163 2.03 -7.54 4.14
CA PRO A 163 1.92 -6.18 4.66
C PRO A 163 2.16 -6.07 6.18
N THR A 164 2.06 -7.16 6.92
CA THR A 164 2.27 -7.20 8.38
C THR A 164 3.74 -7.27 8.80
N ASN A 165 4.65 -7.53 7.86
CA ASN A 165 6.07 -7.57 8.15
C ASN A 165 6.58 -6.23 8.70
N HIS A 166 7.34 -6.28 9.79
CA HIS A 166 7.90 -5.13 10.50
C HIS A 166 6.86 -4.25 11.24
N LEU A 167 5.62 -4.68 11.36
CA LEU A 167 4.61 -4.02 12.19
C LEU A 167 4.57 -4.62 13.59
N ASP A 168 4.28 -3.79 14.58
CA ASP A 168 3.94 -4.23 15.92
C ASP A 168 2.45 -4.65 16.02
N ALA A 169 2.05 -5.18 17.17
CA ALA A 169 0.70 -5.72 17.36
C ALA A 169 -0.40 -4.67 17.16
N ASP A 170 -0.19 -3.44 17.63
CA ASP A 170 -1.17 -2.36 17.52
C ASP A 170 -1.33 -1.92 16.06
N SER A 171 -0.23 -1.78 15.33
CA SER A 171 -0.23 -1.46 13.90
C SER A 171 -0.90 -2.57 13.07
N ILE A 172 -0.69 -3.84 13.41
CA ILE A 172 -1.38 -4.98 12.76
C ILE A 172 -2.88 -4.93 13.01
N MET A 173 -3.31 -4.65 14.24
CA MET A 173 -4.72 -4.52 14.58
C MET A 173 -5.38 -3.37 13.80
N TRP A 174 -4.72 -2.22 13.74
CA TRP A 174 -5.20 -1.08 12.96
C TRP A 174 -5.29 -1.41 11.46
N LEU A 175 -4.24 -2.01 10.88
CA LEU A 175 -4.23 -2.42 9.47
C LEU A 175 -5.38 -3.37 9.14
N ARG A 176 -5.64 -4.34 10.01
CA ARG A 176 -6.76 -5.29 9.88
C ARG A 176 -8.10 -4.56 9.86
N GLU A 177 -8.30 -3.62 10.76
CA GLU A 177 -9.52 -2.81 10.80
C GLU A 177 -9.65 -1.93 9.55
N PHE A 178 -8.58 -1.28 9.12
CA PHE A 178 -8.54 -0.47 7.90
C PHE A 178 -8.94 -1.31 6.66
N LEU A 179 -8.31 -2.47 6.47
CA LEU A 179 -8.57 -3.33 5.33
C LEU A 179 -9.96 -3.99 5.37
N SER A 180 -10.52 -4.26 6.54
CA SER A 180 -11.88 -4.79 6.68
C SER A 180 -12.96 -3.79 6.24
N LYS A 181 -12.67 -2.50 6.31
CA LYS A 181 -13.56 -1.40 5.88
C LYS A 181 -13.24 -0.89 4.47
N TYR A 182 -12.19 -1.44 3.86
CA TYR A 182 -11.78 -1.01 2.53
C TYR A 182 -12.80 -1.43 1.48
N SER A 183 -13.35 -0.45 0.73
CA SER A 183 -14.43 -0.67 -0.24
C SER A 183 -13.96 -1.05 -1.65
N GLY A 184 -12.66 -1.12 -1.88
CA GLY A 184 -12.06 -1.50 -3.16
C GLY A 184 -11.71 -2.98 -3.25
N GLY A 185 -11.16 -3.37 -4.40
CA GLY A 185 -10.60 -4.72 -4.57
C GLY A 185 -9.34 -4.91 -3.69
N LEU A 186 -9.19 -6.08 -3.11
CA LEU A 186 -8.02 -6.42 -2.30
C LEU A 186 -7.44 -7.77 -2.73
N VAL A 187 -6.15 -7.78 -3.01
CA VAL A 187 -5.35 -9.00 -3.16
C VAL A 187 -4.30 -9.00 -2.06
N ILE A 188 -4.30 -10.03 -1.22
CA ILE A 188 -3.38 -10.13 -0.11
C ILE A 188 -2.59 -11.44 -0.13
N ILE A 189 -1.30 -11.34 0.11
CA ILE A 189 -0.41 -12.47 0.42
C ILE A 189 0.05 -12.25 1.85
N SER A 190 -0.26 -13.16 2.75
CA SER A 190 0.16 -13.04 4.14
C SER A 190 0.27 -14.40 4.83
N HIS A 191 1.11 -14.47 5.83
CA HIS A 191 1.16 -15.57 6.80
C HIS A 191 0.37 -15.24 8.08
N ASP A 192 -0.14 -14.03 8.23
CA ASP A 192 -1.01 -13.64 9.34
C ASP A 192 -2.43 -14.19 9.12
N VAL A 193 -2.72 -15.29 9.79
CA VAL A 193 -4.03 -15.98 9.69
C VAL A 193 -5.17 -15.06 10.12
N ASN A 194 -5.00 -14.26 11.17
CA ASN A 194 -6.04 -13.37 11.66
C ASN A 194 -6.38 -12.27 10.65
N LEU A 195 -5.37 -11.74 9.96
CA LEU A 195 -5.58 -10.77 8.89
C LEU A 195 -6.36 -11.42 7.73
N ILE A 196 -5.92 -12.59 7.27
CA ILE A 196 -6.57 -13.31 6.18
C ILE A 196 -8.04 -13.63 6.53
N GLU A 197 -8.31 -14.17 7.73
CA GLU A 197 -9.66 -14.49 8.20
C GLU A 197 -10.60 -13.27 8.20
N THR A 198 -10.06 -12.10 8.53
CA THR A 198 -10.87 -10.88 8.65
C THR A 198 -11.21 -10.27 7.30
N VAL A 199 -10.28 -10.33 6.33
CA VAL A 199 -10.40 -9.53 5.11
C VAL A 199 -10.67 -10.34 3.85
N VAL A 200 -10.41 -11.66 3.85
CA VAL A 200 -10.48 -12.47 2.63
C VAL A 200 -11.84 -13.18 2.49
N ASN A 201 -12.48 -13.01 1.37
CA ASN A 201 -13.72 -13.69 1.01
C ASN A 201 -13.56 -14.71 -0.12
N LYS A 202 -12.40 -14.74 -0.80
CA LYS A 202 -12.04 -15.73 -1.82
C LYS A 202 -10.58 -16.13 -1.69
N VAL A 203 -10.27 -17.39 -1.92
CA VAL A 203 -8.89 -17.90 -1.85
C VAL A 203 -8.46 -18.44 -3.20
N PHE A 204 -7.31 -17.99 -3.67
CA PHE A 204 -6.58 -18.57 -4.80
C PHE A 204 -5.41 -19.38 -4.28
N TYR A 205 -5.52 -20.70 -4.38
CA TYR A 205 -4.45 -21.60 -4.01
C TYR A 205 -3.55 -21.91 -5.21
N LEU A 206 -2.31 -21.46 -5.14
CA LEU A 206 -1.30 -21.71 -6.14
C LEU A 206 -0.62 -23.07 -5.85
N ASP A 207 -0.90 -24.06 -6.69
CA ASP A 207 -0.32 -25.40 -6.59
C ASP A 207 0.90 -25.50 -7.51
N ALA A 208 2.10 -25.36 -6.92
CA ALA A 208 3.35 -25.46 -7.66
C ALA A 208 3.61 -26.84 -8.28
N ASN A 209 3.01 -27.92 -7.74
CA ASN A 209 3.20 -29.26 -8.27
C ASN A 209 2.36 -29.52 -9.53
N ARG A 210 1.18 -28.91 -9.60
CA ARG A 210 0.25 -29.06 -10.73
C ARG A 210 0.31 -27.88 -11.71
N ASN A 211 1.08 -26.83 -11.38
CA ASN A 211 1.17 -25.57 -12.13
C ASN A 211 -0.23 -24.98 -12.43
N CYS A 212 -1.12 -25.02 -11.46
CA CYS A 212 -2.47 -24.49 -11.59
C CYS A 212 -2.90 -23.67 -10.35
N ILE A 213 -3.98 -22.92 -10.52
CA ILE A 213 -4.62 -22.17 -9.46
C ILE A 213 -5.98 -22.78 -9.18
N ASP A 214 -6.19 -23.28 -7.97
CA ASP A 214 -7.51 -23.70 -7.50
C ASP A 214 -8.19 -22.46 -6.88
N VAL A 215 -9.41 -22.18 -7.31
CA VAL A 215 -10.20 -21.03 -6.86
C VAL A 215 -11.27 -21.48 -5.88
N TYR A 216 -11.24 -20.95 -4.66
CA TYR A 216 -12.24 -21.21 -3.64
C TYR A 216 -13.03 -19.92 -3.37
N ASN A 217 -14.32 -19.92 -3.71
CA ASN A 217 -15.23 -18.81 -3.40
C ASN A 217 -15.72 -18.90 -1.95
N LEU A 218 -14.78 -18.96 -1.03
CA LEU A 218 -15.00 -19.22 0.39
C LEU A 218 -14.07 -18.34 1.21
N GLY A 219 -14.54 -17.91 2.39
CA GLY A 219 -13.66 -17.30 3.39
C GLY A 219 -12.64 -18.33 3.95
N TRP A 220 -11.64 -17.83 4.66
CA TRP A 220 -10.47 -18.60 5.06
C TRP A 220 -10.78 -19.91 5.80
N LYS A 221 -11.67 -19.88 6.80
CA LYS A 221 -12.02 -21.07 7.60
C LYS A 221 -12.68 -22.15 6.75
N ALA A 222 -13.65 -21.76 5.93
CA ALA A 222 -14.35 -22.70 5.04
C ALA A 222 -13.40 -23.28 3.96
N TYR A 223 -12.45 -22.46 3.46
CA TYR A 223 -11.39 -22.91 2.57
C TYR A 223 -10.52 -23.99 3.21
N LEU A 224 -10.08 -23.83 4.45
CA LEU A 224 -9.24 -24.82 5.13
C LEU A 224 -9.95 -26.18 5.23
N LEU A 225 -11.23 -26.17 5.63
CA LEU A 225 -12.03 -27.39 5.71
C LEU A 225 -12.22 -28.07 4.34
N GLN A 226 -12.56 -27.29 3.32
CA GLN A 226 -12.74 -27.80 1.96
C GLN A 226 -11.45 -28.40 1.42
N ARG A 227 -10.31 -27.74 1.64
CA ARG A 227 -9.02 -28.21 1.20
C ARG A 227 -8.60 -29.52 1.86
N GLU A 228 -8.84 -29.69 3.15
CA GLU A 228 -8.57 -30.93 3.86
C GLU A 228 -9.35 -32.09 3.26
N GLN A 229 -10.65 -31.88 2.96
CA GLN A 229 -11.48 -32.85 2.29
C GLN A 229 -10.97 -33.20 0.88
N ASP A 230 -10.56 -32.21 0.10
CA ASP A 230 -10.02 -32.41 -1.25
C ASP A 230 -8.68 -33.18 -1.21
N GLU A 231 -7.80 -32.90 -0.25
CA GLU A 231 -6.56 -33.64 -0.06
C GLU A 231 -6.81 -35.11 0.34
N HIS A 232 -7.78 -35.36 1.24
CA HIS A 232 -8.19 -36.71 1.61
C HIS A 232 -8.76 -37.49 0.43
N ARG A 233 -9.60 -36.86 -0.41
CA ARG A 233 -10.15 -37.48 -1.62
C ARG A 233 -9.05 -37.85 -2.60
N ARG A 234 -8.13 -36.92 -2.88
CA ARG A 234 -7.00 -37.14 -3.79
C ARG A 234 -6.03 -38.26 -3.33
N LYS A 235 -5.88 -38.44 -2.00
CA LYS A 235 -5.08 -39.54 -1.44
C LYS A 235 -5.74 -40.90 -1.60
N LYS A 236 -7.09 -40.97 -1.65
CA LYS A 236 -7.83 -42.21 -1.84
C LYS A 236 -7.92 -42.65 -3.32
N GLU A 237 -7.74 -41.70 -4.25
CA GLU A 237 -7.80 -41.93 -5.70
C GLU A 237 -6.42 -42.29 -6.30
N ARG A 238 -5.34 -42.29 -5.49
CA ARG A 238 -3.99 -42.76 -5.84
C ARG A 238 -3.72 -44.16 -5.31
#